data_69ce35042226167e015d554175d9f0fe
#
_entry.id   69ce35042226167e015d554175d9f0fe
#
_cell.length_a   1.000
_cell.length_b   1.000
_cell.length_c   1.000
_cell.angle_alpha   90.00
_cell.angle_beta   90.00
_cell.angle_gamma   90.00
#
_symmetry.space_group_name_H-M   'P 1'
#
loop_
_entity.id
_entity.type
_entity.pdbx_description
1 polymer ?
#
loop_
_entity_poly.entity_id
_entity_poly.type
_entity_poly.pdbx_seq_one_letter_code
_entity_poly.pdbx_strand_id
1 'polypeptide(L)'
;MDVVIGAGLAGLSAAVHLAAAGREVTVIEARKEPGGCCGTAELGPHRFDTGPSVLTMPGVLAEIFGAAGEELEAWLPLRRLDPAYRLLFADGSRLDVTPEAEAMVRQVRELCGPAEAERYRRFRALLGRMFEAEWPAFIDADMTRLRAMAKPLALARLAAMGGFRRLDRLVAAHLTDDRLIRAHTFQALYAGLSPRRALGIYAVISHMDTVGGVYFPRAGGMHAIPLALAALAEKLGTTFRYGTRAIRVRTDSDGVTAVLLDSGERLAARTVVVACDLVNAHAGLLPKAAADWRLRRPRFSPSCVVLHIGLERPLTGQAHHTLHFGKQWASIFTALEAGRPQPDPSILVTHPTPDTLTVLEPAPNLLGHGWEGLADRTLARLTDLGYGDLSTRPRLTWDPRRWAAEGHSAGTPFALDHRFTQTAWLRPSGVARRIPGLHFAGMHTAPGVGVPPVLISGRLAALRILEAAR
;
A
#
# COMPACT_ATOMS: atom_id res chain seq x y z
N MET A 1 13.28 -25.35 10.77
CA MET A 1 12.14 -24.87 9.96
C MET A 1 11.90 -23.40 10.23
N ASP A 2 11.59 -22.63 9.23
CA ASP A 2 11.17 -21.22 9.33
C ASP A 2 9.65 -21.14 9.16
N VAL A 3 8.98 -20.37 10.00
CA VAL A 3 7.53 -20.22 9.95
C VAL A 3 7.17 -18.78 9.57
N VAL A 4 6.30 -18.61 8.58
CA VAL A 4 5.73 -17.33 8.19
C VAL A 4 4.26 -17.28 8.61
N ILE A 5 3.86 -16.28 9.38
CA ILE A 5 2.48 -16.10 9.84
C ILE A 5 1.82 -15.01 8.98
N GLY A 6 0.92 -15.45 8.10
CA GLY A 6 0.20 -14.63 7.14
C GLY A 6 0.71 -14.79 5.70
N ALA A 7 -0.19 -15.20 4.79
CA ALA A 7 0.05 -15.30 3.34
C ALA A 7 -0.36 -14.03 2.59
N GLY A 8 -0.20 -12.85 3.19
CA GLY A 8 -0.24 -11.57 2.50
C GLY A 8 1.04 -11.32 1.70
N LEU A 9 1.09 -10.26 0.89
CA LEU A 9 2.22 -9.96 0.01
C LEU A 9 3.59 -9.95 0.74
N ALA A 10 3.64 -9.42 1.97
CA ALA A 10 4.88 -9.41 2.76
C ALA A 10 5.33 -10.80 3.17
N GLY A 11 4.40 -11.65 3.65
CA GLY A 11 4.69 -13.02 4.04
C GLY A 11 5.10 -13.88 2.86
N LEU A 12 4.41 -13.74 1.72
CA LEU A 12 4.73 -14.44 0.47
C LEU A 12 6.12 -14.04 -0.05
N SER A 13 6.45 -12.74 -0.03
CA SER A 13 7.80 -12.27 -0.39
C SER A 13 8.87 -12.88 0.52
N ALA A 14 8.63 -12.93 1.84
CA ALA A 14 9.56 -13.56 2.76
C ALA A 14 9.70 -15.07 2.49
N ALA A 15 8.59 -15.77 2.26
CA ALA A 15 8.58 -17.21 1.98
C ALA A 15 9.36 -17.55 0.71
N VAL A 16 9.14 -16.82 -0.40
CA VAL A 16 9.87 -17.04 -1.65
C VAL A 16 11.38 -16.85 -1.44
N HIS A 17 11.82 -15.77 -0.80
CA HIS A 17 13.25 -15.52 -0.59
C HIS A 17 13.91 -16.53 0.34
N LEU A 18 13.22 -17.01 1.38
CA LEU A 18 13.73 -18.05 2.26
C LEU A 18 13.82 -19.41 1.54
N ALA A 19 12.75 -19.78 0.82
CA ALA A 19 12.72 -21.04 0.09
C ALA A 19 13.74 -21.07 -1.08
N ALA A 20 13.89 -19.97 -1.82
CA ALA A 20 14.91 -19.82 -2.86
C ALA A 20 16.34 -19.96 -2.33
N ALA A 21 16.57 -19.64 -1.05
CA ALA A 21 17.84 -19.87 -0.36
C ALA A 21 17.96 -21.28 0.25
N GLY A 22 17.09 -22.23 -0.10
CA GLY A 22 17.11 -23.61 0.37
C GLY A 22 16.63 -23.83 1.80
N ARG A 23 15.85 -22.87 2.37
CA ARG A 23 15.30 -23.00 3.71
C ARG A 23 13.99 -23.79 3.68
N GLU A 24 13.76 -24.61 4.69
CA GLU A 24 12.48 -25.27 4.94
C GLU A 24 11.49 -24.24 5.50
N VAL A 25 10.42 -23.91 4.74
CA VAL A 25 9.46 -22.84 5.07
C VAL A 25 8.05 -23.41 5.18
N THR A 26 7.35 -23.02 6.26
CA THR A 26 5.91 -23.25 6.40
C THR A 26 5.20 -21.91 6.56
N VAL A 27 4.21 -21.65 5.70
CA VAL A 27 3.32 -20.47 5.77
C VAL A 27 2.01 -20.87 6.42
N ILE A 28 1.59 -20.13 7.46
CA ILE A 28 0.32 -20.31 8.16
C ILE A 28 -0.59 -19.14 7.79
N GLU A 29 -1.77 -19.45 7.25
CA GLU A 29 -2.76 -18.46 6.83
C GLU A 29 -4.14 -18.81 7.40
N ALA A 30 -4.76 -17.83 8.06
CA ALA A 30 -6.07 -18.00 8.67
C ALA A 30 -7.23 -18.11 7.65
N ARG A 31 -7.04 -17.53 6.46
CA ARG A 31 -7.99 -17.64 5.35
C ARG A 31 -7.75 -18.91 4.55
N LYS A 32 -8.73 -19.23 3.68
CA LYS A 32 -8.65 -20.41 2.80
C LYS A 32 -7.73 -20.23 1.59
N GLU A 33 -7.29 -18.98 1.33
CA GLU A 33 -6.46 -18.61 0.18
C GLU A 33 -5.48 -17.49 0.55
N PRO A 34 -4.38 -17.31 -0.20
CA PRO A 34 -3.42 -16.26 0.03
C PRO A 34 -3.98 -14.90 -0.41
N GLY A 35 -3.34 -13.82 0.04
CA GLY A 35 -3.64 -12.47 -0.45
C GLY A 35 -3.61 -11.40 0.63
N GLY A 36 -4.09 -11.69 1.84
CA GLY A 36 -4.22 -10.68 2.88
C GLY A 36 -5.13 -9.53 2.42
N CYS A 37 -4.62 -8.28 2.41
CA CYS A 37 -5.36 -7.15 1.84
C CYS A 37 -5.61 -7.28 0.33
N CYS A 38 -4.73 -7.94 -0.40
CA CYS A 38 -4.83 -8.16 -1.85
C CYS A 38 -5.68 -9.42 -2.13
N GLY A 39 -6.90 -9.43 -1.60
CA GLY A 39 -7.86 -10.53 -1.74
C GLY A 39 -8.95 -10.24 -2.76
N THR A 40 -9.96 -11.10 -2.79
CA THR A 40 -11.13 -10.94 -3.63
C THR A 40 -12.42 -11.09 -2.85
N ALA A 41 -13.52 -10.59 -3.42
CA ALA A 41 -14.87 -10.85 -2.97
C ALA A 41 -15.77 -11.11 -4.18
N GLU A 42 -16.77 -11.97 -4.01
CA GLU A 42 -17.72 -12.32 -5.05
C GLU A 42 -19.12 -11.82 -4.68
N LEU A 43 -19.87 -11.39 -5.69
CA LEU A 43 -21.26 -10.99 -5.56
C LEU A 43 -22.02 -11.37 -6.83
N GLY A 44 -22.76 -12.46 -6.79
CA GLY A 44 -23.38 -13.05 -7.97
C GLY A 44 -22.32 -13.43 -9.02
N PRO A 45 -22.43 -12.95 -10.26
CA PRO A 45 -21.44 -13.22 -11.29
C PRO A 45 -20.18 -12.34 -11.20
N HIS A 46 -20.17 -11.32 -10.35
CA HIS A 46 -19.10 -10.31 -10.29
C HIS A 46 -18.04 -10.70 -9.25
N ARG A 47 -16.77 -10.53 -9.65
CA ARG A 47 -15.61 -10.69 -8.78
C ARG A 47 -14.88 -9.36 -8.67
N PHE A 48 -14.51 -8.99 -7.44
CA PHE A 48 -13.86 -7.73 -7.11
C PHE A 48 -12.54 -7.97 -6.40
N ASP A 49 -11.53 -7.18 -6.73
CA ASP A 49 -10.34 -7.02 -5.89
C ASP A 49 -10.70 -6.17 -4.66
N THR A 50 -10.43 -6.67 -3.46
CA THR A 50 -10.86 -5.99 -2.21
C THR A 50 -9.84 -5.04 -1.63
N GLY A 51 -8.61 -5.02 -2.15
CA GLY A 51 -7.49 -4.28 -1.59
C GLY A 51 -6.90 -3.24 -2.54
N PRO A 52 -5.56 -3.27 -2.72
CA PRO A 52 -4.88 -2.31 -3.57
C PRO A 52 -5.33 -2.45 -5.01
N SER A 53 -5.59 -1.32 -5.67
CA SER A 53 -5.93 -1.26 -7.10
C SER A 53 -4.79 -0.71 -7.96
N VAL A 54 -3.75 -0.16 -7.32
CA VAL A 54 -2.62 0.50 -7.98
C VAL A 54 -1.34 -0.31 -7.74
N LEU A 55 -0.73 -0.77 -8.82
CA LEU A 55 0.60 -1.39 -8.81
C LEU A 55 1.59 -0.44 -9.49
N THR A 56 2.60 -0.03 -8.75
CA THR A 56 3.77 0.68 -9.26
C THR A 56 5.01 -0.20 -9.11
N MET A 57 6.11 0.17 -9.77
CA MET A 57 7.43 -0.44 -9.56
C MET A 57 7.44 -1.96 -9.74
N PRO A 58 7.03 -2.49 -10.90
CA PRO A 58 6.99 -3.93 -11.18
C PRO A 58 8.35 -4.61 -11.03
N GLY A 59 9.46 -3.85 -11.06
CA GLY A 59 10.80 -4.34 -10.78
C GLY A 59 10.94 -5.01 -9.41
N VAL A 60 10.18 -4.56 -8.39
CA VAL A 60 10.18 -5.21 -7.07
C VAL A 60 9.60 -6.62 -7.13
N LEU A 61 8.56 -6.85 -7.95
CA LEU A 61 8.07 -8.20 -8.22
C LEU A 61 9.09 -9.00 -9.02
N ALA A 62 9.66 -8.40 -10.07
CA ALA A 62 10.67 -9.07 -10.88
C ALA A 62 11.88 -9.55 -10.07
N GLU A 63 12.33 -8.78 -9.06
CA GLU A 63 13.39 -9.21 -8.14
C GLU A 63 13.00 -10.45 -7.32
N ILE A 64 11.72 -10.58 -6.90
CA ILE A 64 11.26 -11.75 -6.14
C ILE A 64 11.26 -13.01 -7.03
N PHE A 65 10.76 -12.89 -8.27
CA PHE A 65 10.80 -14.00 -9.23
C PHE A 65 12.25 -14.34 -9.61
N GLY A 66 13.08 -13.32 -9.86
CA GLY A 66 14.51 -13.50 -10.15
C GLY A 66 15.30 -14.19 -9.04
N ALA A 67 14.95 -13.97 -7.76
CA ALA A 67 15.56 -14.67 -6.64
C ALA A 67 15.28 -16.19 -6.67
N ALA A 68 14.21 -16.61 -7.32
CA ALA A 68 13.85 -18.02 -7.57
C ALA A 68 14.35 -18.54 -8.92
N GLY A 69 15.08 -17.74 -9.71
CA GLY A 69 15.52 -18.09 -11.06
C GLY A 69 14.41 -18.05 -12.10
N GLU A 70 13.33 -17.30 -11.84
CA GLU A 70 12.15 -17.20 -12.69
C GLU A 70 11.97 -15.79 -13.25
N GLU A 71 11.27 -15.68 -14.38
CA GLU A 71 10.92 -14.40 -14.99
C GLU A 71 9.48 -14.01 -14.65
N LEU A 72 9.28 -12.78 -14.19
CA LEU A 72 7.95 -12.25 -13.80
C LEU A 72 6.92 -12.42 -14.92
N GLU A 73 7.28 -12.12 -16.17
CA GLU A 73 6.34 -12.15 -17.31
C GLU A 73 5.78 -13.55 -17.58
N ALA A 74 6.54 -14.61 -17.28
CA ALA A 74 6.08 -15.99 -17.44
C ALA A 74 5.00 -16.39 -16.41
N TRP A 75 5.00 -15.74 -15.24
CA TRP A 75 4.09 -16.06 -14.13
C TRP A 75 2.95 -15.07 -13.99
N LEU A 76 3.24 -13.82 -14.23
CA LEU A 76 2.32 -12.72 -13.99
C LEU A 76 2.51 -11.62 -15.05
N PRO A 77 1.98 -11.82 -16.26
CA PRO A 77 2.02 -10.81 -17.32
C PRO A 77 1.32 -9.53 -16.87
N LEU A 78 2.02 -8.41 -16.93
CA LEU A 78 1.51 -7.09 -16.58
C LEU A 78 1.20 -6.25 -17.81
N ARG A 79 0.22 -5.38 -17.71
CA ARG A 79 -0.02 -4.31 -18.67
C ARG A 79 0.20 -2.96 -17.99
N ARG A 80 0.89 -2.06 -18.67
CA ARG A 80 0.98 -0.65 -18.24
C ARG A 80 -0.32 0.04 -18.57
N LEU A 81 -0.86 0.80 -17.63
CA LEU A 81 -2.07 1.58 -17.84
C LEU A 81 -1.74 2.92 -18.52
N ASP A 82 -2.54 3.29 -19.53
CA ASP A 82 -2.48 4.60 -20.18
C ASP A 82 -3.91 5.06 -20.50
N PRO A 83 -4.38 6.14 -19.83
CA PRO A 83 -3.69 6.85 -18.76
C PRO A 83 -3.53 6.02 -17.48
N ALA A 84 -2.47 6.32 -16.70
CA ALA A 84 -2.31 5.79 -15.36
C ALA A 84 -3.47 6.22 -14.45
N TYR A 85 -3.86 7.50 -14.56
CA TYR A 85 -5.03 8.10 -13.92
C TYR A 85 -5.69 9.11 -14.85
N ARG A 86 -7.01 9.14 -14.83
CA ARG A 86 -7.79 10.27 -15.31
C ARG A 86 -8.15 11.15 -14.11
N LEU A 87 -7.72 12.38 -14.10
CA LEU A 87 -8.02 13.37 -13.08
C LEU A 87 -9.12 14.29 -13.58
N LEU A 88 -10.24 14.35 -12.88
CA LEU A 88 -11.39 15.20 -13.17
C LEU A 88 -11.54 16.23 -12.06
N PHE A 89 -11.53 17.50 -12.42
CA PHE A 89 -11.60 18.60 -11.48
C PHE A 89 -13.00 19.19 -11.42
N ALA A 90 -13.31 19.85 -10.32
CA ALA A 90 -14.65 20.41 -10.07
C ALA A 90 -15.04 21.57 -11.02
N ASP A 91 -14.09 22.13 -11.76
CA ASP A 91 -14.31 23.12 -12.82
C ASP A 91 -14.64 22.48 -14.18
N GLY A 92 -14.75 21.16 -14.23
CA GLY A 92 -15.00 20.38 -15.45
C GLY A 92 -13.74 20.09 -16.26
N SER A 93 -12.57 20.58 -15.87
CA SER A 93 -11.32 20.29 -16.55
C SER A 93 -10.82 18.87 -16.27
N ARG A 94 -10.00 18.36 -17.18
CA ARG A 94 -9.47 17.00 -17.17
C ARG A 94 -7.96 16.99 -17.39
N LEU A 95 -7.27 16.07 -16.73
CA LEU A 95 -5.88 15.76 -16.97
C LEU A 95 -5.70 14.23 -16.99
N ASP A 96 -5.25 13.67 -18.09
CA ASP A 96 -4.92 12.26 -18.19
C ASP A 96 -3.43 12.08 -17.88
N VAL A 97 -3.13 11.51 -16.73
CA VAL A 97 -1.75 11.27 -16.29
C VAL A 97 -1.17 10.13 -17.12
N THR A 98 -0.20 10.47 -17.96
CA THR A 98 0.55 9.51 -18.76
C THR A 98 2.03 9.53 -18.37
N PRO A 99 2.73 8.39 -18.39
CA PRO A 99 4.17 8.34 -18.09
C PRO A 99 5.03 9.00 -19.19
N GLU A 100 4.49 9.20 -20.39
CA GLU A 100 5.19 9.85 -21.51
C GLU A 100 5.41 11.35 -21.23
N ALA A 101 6.69 11.73 -21.04
CA ALA A 101 7.06 13.07 -20.57
C ALA A 101 6.50 14.19 -21.44
N GLU A 102 6.71 14.11 -22.74
CA GLU A 102 6.29 15.18 -23.67
C GLU A 102 4.77 15.22 -23.86
N ALA A 103 4.08 14.07 -23.81
CA ALA A 103 2.62 14.05 -23.82
C ALA A 103 2.05 14.75 -22.58
N MET A 104 2.64 14.48 -21.42
CA MET A 104 2.24 15.12 -20.16
C MET A 104 2.50 16.63 -20.19
N VAL A 105 3.67 17.07 -20.70
CA VAL A 105 4.00 18.48 -20.83
C VAL A 105 3.04 19.19 -21.82
N ARG A 106 2.63 18.54 -22.90
CA ARG A 106 1.63 19.10 -23.84
C ARG A 106 0.29 19.29 -23.14
N GLN A 107 -0.23 18.29 -22.42
CA GLN A 107 -1.48 18.41 -21.68
C GLN A 107 -1.43 19.54 -20.64
N VAL A 108 -0.32 19.65 -19.88
CA VAL A 108 -0.14 20.74 -18.92
C VAL A 108 -0.10 22.10 -19.61
N ARG A 109 0.51 22.20 -20.80
CA ARG A 109 0.53 23.44 -21.60
C ARG A 109 -0.87 23.84 -22.04
N GLU A 110 -1.66 22.89 -22.50
CA GLU A 110 -3.04 23.11 -22.94
C GLU A 110 -3.94 23.50 -21.77
N LEU A 111 -3.78 22.84 -20.61
CA LEU A 111 -4.59 23.05 -19.43
C LEU A 111 -4.23 24.31 -18.64
N CYS A 112 -2.93 24.62 -18.50
CA CYS A 112 -2.41 25.60 -17.54
C CYS A 112 -1.51 26.67 -18.20
N GLY A 113 -1.23 26.56 -19.51
CA GLY A 113 -0.38 27.49 -20.26
C GLY A 113 1.11 27.11 -20.28
N PRO A 114 1.90 27.80 -21.14
CA PRO A 114 3.30 27.43 -21.42
C PRO A 114 4.23 27.62 -20.22
N ALA A 115 3.99 28.66 -19.42
CA ALA A 115 4.82 28.93 -18.23
C ALA A 115 4.71 27.79 -17.19
N GLU A 116 3.50 27.29 -16.97
CA GLU A 116 3.26 26.19 -16.05
C GLU A 116 3.79 24.86 -16.59
N ALA A 117 3.72 24.63 -17.90
CA ALA A 117 4.32 23.46 -18.54
C ALA A 117 5.85 23.40 -18.32
N GLU A 118 6.54 24.54 -18.38
CA GLU A 118 7.97 24.60 -18.09
C GLU A 118 8.27 24.39 -16.60
N ARG A 119 7.43 24.91 -15.70
CA ARG A 119 7.51 24.61 -14.26
C ARG A 119 7.33 23.13 -13.99
N TYR A 120 6.34 22.50 -14.64
CA TYR A 120 6.07 21.07 -14.53
C TYR A 120 7.26 20.23 -15.00
N ARG A 121 7.90 20.58 -16.13
CA ARG A 121 9.10 19.89 -16.63
C ARG A 121 10.23 19.90 -15.60
N ARG A 122 10.49 21.06 -14.98
CA ARG A 122 11.51 21.18 -13.92
C ARG A 122 11.14 20.41 -12.65
N PHE A 123 9.86 20.44 -12.28
CA PHE A 123 9.35 19.70 -11.13
C PHE A 123 9.48 18.19 -11.34
N ARG A 124 9.11 17.67 -12.51
CA ARG A 124 9.28 16.26 -12.87
C ARG A 124 10.76 15.82 -12.76
N ALA A 125 11.69 16.64 -13.23
CA ALA A 125 13.12 16.37 -13.08
C ALA A 125 13.59 16.39 -11.62
N LEU A 126 13.03 17.28 -10.77
CA LEU A 126 13.29 17.28 -9.33
C LEU A 126 12.83 15.99 -8.69
N LEU A 127 11.61 15.51 -8.99
CA LEU A 127 11.07 14.26 -8.46
C LEU A 127 11.95 13.06 -8.81
N GLY A 128 12.50 13.00 -10.04
CA GLY A 128 13.45 11.96 -10.45
C GLY A 128 14.71 11.95 -9.59
N ARG A 129 15.34 13.11 -9.39
CA ARG A 129 16.54 13.23 -8.53
C ARG A 129 16.25 12.88 -7.05
N MET A 130 15.06 13.23 -6.56
CA MET A 130 14.64 12.85 -5.20
C MET A 130 14.49 11.32 -5.10
N PHE A 131 13.84 10.70 -6.08
CA PHE A 131 13.67 9.25 -6.13
C PHE A 131 15.01 8.51 -6.17
N GLU A 132 15.95 8.93 -7.04
CA GLU A 132 17.30 8.34 -7.12
C GLU A 132 18.08 8.44 -5.79
N ALA A 133 17.89 9.53 -5.05
CA ALA A 133 18.54 9.71 -3.75
C ALA A 133 17.86 8.89 -2.63
N GLU A 134 16.54 8.73 -2.71
CA GLU A 134 15.73 8.14 -1.65
C GLU A 134 15.64 6.63 -1.75
N TRP A 135 15.56 6.08 -2.97
CA TRP A 135 15.38 4.66 -3.20
C TRP A 135 16.39 3.79 -2.46
N PRO A 136 17.72 3.90 -2.72
CA PRO A 136 18.72 3.04 -2.07
C PRO A 136 18.97 3.44 -0.62
N ALA A 137 18.52 4.62 -0.20
CA ALA A 137 18.81 5.13 1.13
C ALA A 137 17.73 4.78 2.15
N PHE A 138 16.46 4.76 1.74
CA PHE A 138 15.32 4.69 2.67
C PHE A 138 14.24 3.71 2.25
N ILE A 139 13.94 3.58 0.95
CA ILE A 139 12.87 2.71 0.49
C ILE A 139 13.36 1.28 0.45
N ASP A 140 14.51 1.03 -0.18
CA ASP A 140 15.15 -0.27 -0.30
C ASP A 140 16.31 -0.43 0.69
N ALA A 141 16.07 -0.17 1.96
CA ALA A 141 17.11 -0.20 2.99
C ALA A 141 16.62 -0.81 4.30
N ASP A 142 17.49 -1.60 4.92
CA ASP A 142 17.22 -2.19 6.23
C ASP A 142 17.37 -1.16 7.36
N MET A 143 16.25 -0.53 7.74
CA MET A 143 16.19 0.47 8.80
C MET A 143 16.39 -0.09 10.22
N THR A 144 16.60 -1.40 10.39
CA THR A 144 16.92 -1.99 11.70
C THR A 144 18.39 -1.82 12.08
N ARG A 145 19.24 -1.47 11.11
CA ARG A 145 20.70 -1.35 11.28
C ARG A 145 21.13 0.10 11.45
N LEU A 146 22.01 0.37 12.41
CA LEU A 146 22.57 1.71 12.63
C LEU A 146 23.27 2.28 11.38
N ARG A 147 23.93 1.42 10.58
CA ARG A 147 24.58 1.81 9.32
C ARG A 147 23.60 2.37 8.29
N ALA A 148 22.37 1.89 8.27
CA ALA A 148 21.33 2.41 7.37
C ALA A 148 20.89 3.83 7.74
N MET A 149 21.06 4.21 9.01
CA MET A 149 20.77 5.56 9.50
C MET A 149 21.88 6.57 9.17
N ALA A 150 23.11 6.10 9.00
CA ALA A 150 24.29 6.94 8.74
C ALA A 150 24.48 7.14 7.22
N LYS A 151 23.56 7.87 6.58
CA LYS A 151 23.65 8.25 5.15
C LYS A 151 23.65 9.78 4.99
N PRO A 152 24.68 10.49 5.54
CA PRO A 152 24.66 11.96 5.61
C PRO A 152 24.57 12.62 4.23
N LEU A 153 25.20 12.04 3.21
CA LEU A 153 25.14 12.58 1.85
C LEU A 153 23.75 12.49 1.24
N ALA A 154 23.03 11.35 1.42
CA ALA A 154 21.65 11.20 0.94
C ALA A 154 20.72 12.17 1.69
N LEU A 155 20.86 12.29 3.00
CA LEU A 155 20.11 13.24 3.82
C LEU A 155 20.36 14.69 3.39
N ALA A 156 21.64 15.07 3.16
CA ALA A 156 21.99 16.41 2.68
C ALA A 156 21.40 16.69 1.29
N ARG A 157 21.48 15.74 0.36
CA ARG A 157 20.86 15.86 -0.98
C ARG A 157 19.35 16.04 -0.88
N LEU A 158 18.66 15.22 -0.07
CA LEU A 158 17.21 15.34 0.13
C LEU A 158 16.86 16.67 0.80
N ALA A 159 17.65 17.13 1.78
CA ALA A 159 17.43 18.42 2.41
C ALA A 159 17.56 19.58 1.41
N ALA A 160 18.60 19.57 0.56
CA ALA A 160 18.83 20.56 -0.49
C ALA A 160 17.67 20.59 -1.51
N MET A 161 17.07 19.44 -1.81
CA MET A 161 15.89 19.33 -2.70
C MET A 161 14.55 19.64 -1.99
N GLY A 162 14.58 19.97 -0.70
CA GLY A 162 13.38 20.30 0.06
C GLY A 162 12.62 19.09 0.63
N GLY A 163 13.25 17.92 0.67
CA GLY A 163 12.62 16.67 1.12
C GLY A 163 12.07 16.71 2.56
N PHE A 164 12.62 17.58 3.41
CA PHE A 164 12.14 17.77 4.80
C PHE A 164 11.18 18.95 4.97
N ARG A 165 10.83 19.65 3.88
CA ARG A 165 9.71 20.61 3.88
C ARG A 165 8.40 19.86 3.93
N ARG A 166 7.30 20.56 4.22
CA ARG A 166 5.96 20.02 4.03
C ARG A 166 5.70 19.80 2.54
N LEU A 167 5.05 18.69 2.20
CA LEU A 167 4.76 18.32 0.81
C LEU A 167 3.98 19.40 0.07
N ASP A 168 2.92 19.95 0.69
CA ASP A 168 2.12 21.04 0.10
C ASP A 168 2.98 22.25 -0.28
N ARG A 169 3.93 22.63 0.58
CA ARG A 169 4.84 23.76 0.33
C ARG A 169 5.91 23.43 -0.69
N LEU A 170 6.40 22.19 -0.71
CA LEU A 170 7.36 21.76 -1.72
C LEU A 170 6.72 21.85 -3.11
N VAL A 171 5.53 21.27 -3.29
CA VAL A 171 4.85 21.26 -4.59
C VAL A 171 4.47 22.68 -5.01
N ALA A 172 3.90 23.50 -4.12
CA ALA A 172 3.50 24.88 -4.40
C ALA A 172 4.70 25.82 -4.67
N ALA A 173 5.93 25.46 -4.28
CA ALA A 173 7.12 26.21 -4.65
C ALA A 173 7.53 26.00 -6.12
N HIS A 174 7.05 24.93 -6.75
CA HIS A 174 7.39 24.57 -8.13
C HIS A 174 6.21 24.69 -9.10
N LEU A 175 4.99 24.45 -8.65
CA LEU A 175 3.75 24.50 -9.44
C LEU A 175 2.82 25.55 -8.85
N THR A 176 2.14 26.31 -9.71
CA THR A 176 1.22 27.39 -9.28
C THR A 176 -0.25 27.09 -9.56
N ASP A 177 -0.55 26.22 -10.53
CA ASP A 177 -1.91 25.80 -10.83
C ASP A 177 -2.40 24.79 -9.76
N ASP A 178 -3.54 25.08 -9.13
CA ASP A 178 -4.13 24.27 -8.05
C ASP A 178 -4.42 22.82 -8.50
N ARG A 179 -4.78 22.63 -9.77
CA ARG A 179 -5.03 21.28 -10.34
C ARG A 179 -3.77 20.43 -10.34
N LEU A 180 -2.64 21.01 -10.74
CA LEU A 180 -1.35 20.32 -10.72
C LEU A 180 -0.87 20.09 -9.28
N ILE A 181 -1.10 21.03 -8.37
CA ILE A 181 -0.79 20.86 -6.94
C ILE A 181 -1.58 19.66 -6.39
N ARG A 182 -2.87 19.53 -6.68
CA ARG A 182 -3.70 18.39 -6.29
C ARG A 182 -3.20 17.10 -6.92
N ALA A 183 -2.90 17.10 -8.22
CA ALA A 183 -2.40 15.95 -8.97
C ALA A 183 -1.09 15.37 -8.39
N HIS A 184 -0.27 16.20 -7.73
CA HIS A 184 1.02 15.80 -7.14
C HIS A 184 1.06 15.79 -5.61
N THR A 185 -0.10 15.90 -4.96
CA THR A 185 -0.20 15.85 -3.49
C THR A 185 -1.23 14.86 -2.97
N PHE A 186 -2.18 14.38 -3.80
CA PHE A 186 -3.19 13.42 -3.35
C PHE A 186 -2.56 12.10 -2.86
N GLN A 187 -1.41 11.74 -3.38
CA GLN A 187 -0.66 10.54 -2.99
C GLN A 187 -0.24 10.53 -1.51
N ALA A 188 -0.26 11.69 -0.83
CA ALA A 188 -0.05 11.74 0.62
C ALA A 188 -1.06 10.86 1.38
N LEU A 189 -2.27 10.65 0.83
CA LEU A 189 -3.27 9.75 1.40
C LEU A 189 -2.82 8.30 1.42
N TYR A 190 -1.97 7.87 0.49
CA TYR A 190 -1.39 6.52 0.50
C TYR A 190 -0.49 6.30 1.73
N ALA A 191 0.17 7.37 2.20
CA ALA A 191 0.94 7.38 3.43
C ALA A 191 0.10 7.70 4.68
N GLY A 192 -1.23 7.79 4.54
CA GLY A 192 -2.16 8.10 5.61
C GLY A 192 -2.04 9.52 6.16
N LEU A 193 -1.54 10.46 5.35
CA LEU A 193 -1.28 11.84 5.76
C LEU A 193 -1.98 12.86 4.86
N SER A 194 -2.23 14.05 5.41
CA SER A 194 -2.49 15.21 4.57
C SER A 194 -1.18 15.75 3.96
N PRO A 195 -1.24 16.43 2.79
CA PRO A 195 -0.07 17.10 2.22
C PRO A 195 0.58 18.12 3.16
N ARG A 196 -0.17 18.65 4.12
CA ARG A 196 0.32 19.59 5.14
C ARG A 196 1.15 18.92 6.23
N ARG A 197 0.96 17.62 6.47
CA ARG A 197 1.70 16.83 7.48
C ARG A 197 2.74 15.92 6.86
N ALA A 198 2.57 15.56 5.60
CA ALA A 198 3.55 14.79 4.86
C ALA A 198 4.82 15.61 4.63
N LEU A 199 5.97 14.95 4.74
CA LEU A 199 7.26 15.53 4.33
C LEU A 199 7.38 15.51 2.80
N GLY A 200 8.21 16.40 2.26
CA GLY A 200 8.50 16.50 0.83
C GLY A 200 9.07 15.21 0.22
N ILE A 201 9.72 14.36 1.02
CA ILE A 201 10.18 13.03 0.58
C ILE A 201 9.01 12.19 0.02
N TYR A 202 7.78 12.35 0.48
CA TYR A 202 6.62 11.63 -0.08
C TYR A 202 6.21 12.08 -1.49
N ALA A 203 6.82 13.16 -2.04
CA ALA A 203 6.65 13.52 -3.44
C ALA A 203 7.16 12.43 -4.40
N VAL A 204 8.06 11.56 -3.95
CA VAL A 204 8.54 10.42 -4.75
C VAL A 204 7.43 9.41 -5.08
N ILE A 205 6.35 9.34 -4.30
CA ILE A 205 5.19 8.50 -4.63
C ILE A 205 4.56 9.01 -5.94
N SER A 206 4.44 10.33 -6.09
CA SER A 206 3.99 10.92 -7.36
C SER A 206 4.95 10.62 -8.52
N HIS A 207 6.26 10.52 -8.29
CA HIS A 207 7.20 10.07 -9.31
C HIS A 207 6.95 8.61 -9.70
N MET A 208 6.73 7.73 -8.73
CA MET A 208 6.52 6.30 -8.97
C MET A 208 5.32 6.04 -9.88
N ASP A 209 4.22 6.75 -9.70
CA ASP A 209 2.99 6.54 -10.46
C ASP A 209 2.92 7.39 -11.75
N THR A 210 3.48 8.62 -11.76
CA THR A 210 3.42 9.51 -12.93
C THR A 210 4.57 9.31 -13.91
N VAL A 211 5.72 8.80 -13.47
CA VAL A 211 6.91 8.56 -14.30
C VAL A 211 7.16 7.07 -14.47
N GLY A 212 7.18 6.30 -13.37
CA GLY A 212 7.32 4.85 -13.39
C GLY A 212 6.13 4.17 -14.06
N GLY A 213 4.94 4.73 -13.88
CA GLY A 213 3.68 4.24 -14.43
C GLY A 213 2.95 3.32 -13.47
N VAL A 214 1.67 3.13 -13.78
CA VAL A 214 0.78 2.21 -13.06
C VAL A 214 0.57 0.98 -13.92
N TYR A 215 0.62 -0.18 -13.30
CA TYR A 215 0.51 -1.48 -13.93
C TYR A 215 -0.69 -2.25 -13.38
N PHE A 216 -1.18 -3.18 -14.17
CA PHE A 216 -2.25 -4.08 -13.76
C PHE A 216 -2.03 -5.46 -14.37
N PRO A 217 -2.31 -6.57 -13.66
CA PRO A 217 -2.23 -7.91 -14.24
C PRO A 217 -3.14 -8.04 -15.47
N ARG A 218 -2.66 -8.72 -16.52
CA ARG A 218 -3.44 -8.93 -17.75
C ARG A 218 -4.69 -9.79 -17.50
N ALA A 219 -4.63 -10.67 -16.49
CA ALA A 219 -5.73 -11.53 -16.08
C ALA A 219 -5.77 -11.68 -14.56
N GLY A 220 -6.94 -12.02 -14.00
CA GLY A 220 -7.11 -12.35 -12.59
C GLY A 220 -7.13 -11.19 -11.61
N GLY A 221 -7.04 -9.92 -12.08
CA GLY A 221 -7.03 -8.75 -11.23
C GLY A 221 -5.78 -8.65 -10.35
N MET A 222 -5.81 -7.80 -9.35
CA MET A 222 -4.69 -7.62 -8.41
C MET A 222 -4.42 -8.88 -7.58
N HIS A 223 -5.43 -9.71 -7.33
CA HIS A 223 -5.27 -10.97 -6.61
C HIS A 223 -4.40 -12.00 -7.36
N ALA A 224 -4.16 -11.84 -8.66
CA ALA A 224 -3.20 -12.67 -9.39
C ALA A 224 -1.78 -12.56 -8.82
N ILE A 225 -1.43 -11.43 -8.19
CA ILE A 225 -0.10 -11.21 -7.59
C ILE A 225 0.16 -12.19 -6.44
N PRO A 226 -0.65 -12.24 -5.37
CA PRO A 226 -0.42 -13.19 -4.28
C PRO A 226 -0.57 -14.66 -4.73
N LEU A 227 -1.45 -14.97 -5.69
CA LEU A 227 -1.56 -16.32 -6.24
C LEU A 227 -0.27 -16.76 -6.94
N ALA A 228 0.31 -15.90 -7.79
CA ALA A 228 1.57 -16.20 -8.48
C ALA A 228 2.74 -16.36 -7.48
N LEU A 229 2.81 -15.50 -6.44
CA LEU A 229 3.83 -15.61 -5.39
C LEU A 229 3.66 -16.88 -4.55
N ALA A 230 2.43 -17.28 -4.22
CA ALA A 230 2.17 -18.51 -3.48
C ALA A 230 2.56 -19.74 -4.30
N ALA A 231 2.16 -19.80 -5.57
CA ALA A 231 2.53 -20.87 -6.47
C ALA A 231 4.06 -20.95 -6.70
N LEU A 232 4.75 -19.82 -6.77
CA LEU A 232 6.21 -19.78 -6.82
C LEU A 232 6.84 -20.34 -5.55
N ALA A 233 6.33 -19.95 -4.38
CA ALA A 233 6.81 -20.48 -3.10
C ALA A 233 6.58 -21.99 -2.97
N GLU A 234 5.41 -22.49 -3.41
CA GLU A 234 5.11 -23.94 -3.46
C GLU A 234 6.07 -24.69 -4.39
N LYS A 235 6.35 -24.15 -5.59
CA LYS A 235 7.36 -24.71 -6.51
C LYS A 235 8.72 -24.84 -5.85
N LEU A 236 9.08 -23.93 -4.94
CA LEU A 236 10.33 -23.94 -4.17
C LEU A 236 10.27 -24.84 -2.91
N GLY A 237 9.17 -25.57 -2.69
CA GLY A 237 9.01 -26.49 -1.56
C GLY A 237 8.42 -25.87 -0.29
N THR A 238 7.86 -24.66 -0.34
CA THR A 238 7.15 -24.08 0.80
C THR A 238 5.86 -24.83 1.07
N THR A 239 5.60 -25.19 2.32
CA THR A 239 4.33 -25.76 2.77
C THR A 239 3.37 -24.68 3.19
N PHE A 240 2.14 -24.69 2.64
CA PHE A 240 1.07 -23.80 3.06
C PHE A 240 0.03 -24.51 3.94
N ARG A 241 -0.37 -23.85 5.01
CA ARG A 241 -1.43 -24.28 5.91
C ARG A 241 -2.53 -23.22 5.94
N TYR A 242 -3.43 -23.31 4.98
CA TYR A 242 -4.60 -22.45 4.86
C TYR A 242 -5.70 -22.83 5.86
N GLY A 243 -6.59 -21.90 6.19
CA GLY A 243 -7.66 -22.10 7.18
C GLY A 243 -7.14 -22.39 8.58
N THR A 244 -5.89 -22.03 8.87
CA THR A 244 -5.18 -22.32 10.10
C THR A 244 -4.71 -21.01 10.73
N ARG A 245 -5.09 -20.77 11.98
CA ARG A 245 -4.73 -19.56 12.71
C ARG A 245 -3.59 -19.80 13.68
N ALA A 246 -2.52 -19.05 13.57
CA ALA A 246 -1.51 -18.94 14.60
C ALA A 246 -2.07 -18.11 15.78
N ILE A 247 -2.03 -18.67 17.00
CA ILE A 247 -2.58 -18.02 18.19
C ILE A 247 -1.50 -17.56 19.17
N ARG A 248 -0.29 -18.13 19.11
CA ARG A 248 0.82 -17.72 19.98
C ARG A 248 2.19 -18.10 19.41
N VAL A 249 3.14 -17.20 19.49
CA VAL A 249 4.57 -17.48 19.32
C VAL A 249 5.16 -17.85 20.69
N ARG A 250 5.80 -19.03 20.78
CA ARG A 250 6.49 -19.53 21.98
C ARG A 250 7.98 -19.22 21.89
N THR A 251 8.53 -18.80 23.00
CA THR A 251 9.95 -18.43 23.14
C THR A 251 10.50 -18.93 24.46
N ASP A 252 11.82 -19.13 24.50
CA ASP A 252 12.60 -19.33 25.72
C ASP A 252 13.75 -18.32 25.81
N SER A 253 14.79 -18.62 26.59
CA SER A 253 16.00 -17.78 26.74
C SER A 253 16.76 -17.62 25.43
N ASP A 254 16.73 -18.62 24.56
CA ASP A 254 17.51 -18.69 23.31
C ASP A 254 16.75 -18.14 22.09
N GLY A 255 15.46 -17.84 22.27
CA GLY A 255 14.64 -17.22 21.22
C GLY A 255 13.35 -17.93 20.90
N VAL A 256 12.97 -17.98 19.61
CA VAL A 256 11.76 -18.64 19.14
C VAL A 256 11.90 -20.16 19.24
N THR A 257 10.86 -20.84 19.77
CA THR A 257 10.82 -22.30 19.86
C THR A 257 9.68 -22.94 19.07
N ALA A 258 8.53 -22.28 18.97
CA ALA A 258 7.36 -22.82 18.27
C ALA A 258 6.29 -21.75 17.99
N VAL A 259 5.38 -22.10 17.08
CA VAL A 259 4.09 -21.44 16.88
C VAL A 259 2.97 -22.37 17.34
N LEU A 260 2.07 -21.87 18.18
CA LEU A 260 0.86 -22.58 18.60
C LEU A 260 -0.28 -22.23 17.67
N LEU A 261 -0.98 -23.23 17.16
CA LEU A 261 -2.10 -23.10 16.25
C LEU A 261 -3.44 -23.17 17.01
N ASP A 262 -4.51 -22.70 16.40
CA ASP A 262 -5.88 -22.75 16.94
C ASP A 262 -6.39 -24.20 17.14
N SER A 263 -5.87 -25.16 16.38
CA SER A 263 -6.10 -26.59 16.58
C SER A 263 -5.48 -27.15 17.87
N GLY A 264 -4.64 -26.38 18.58
CA GLY A 264 -3.82 -26.85 19.71
C GLY A 264 -2.46 -27.45 19.29
N GLU A 265 -2.21 -27.64 18.00
CA GLU A 265 -0.94 -28.13 17.50
C GLU A 265 0.19 -27.15 17.78
N ARG A 266 1.35 -27.69 18.16
CA ARG A 266 2.59 -26.94 18.34
C ARG A 266 3.55 -27.21 17.17
N LEU A 267 3.73 -26.20 16.34
CA LEU A 267 4.65 -26.26 15.20
C LEU A 267 6.04 -25.76 15.64
N ALA A 268 7.05 -26.63 15.68
CA ALA A 268 8.41 -26.26 16.05
C ALA A 268 9.00 -25.27 15.06
N ALA A 269 9.61 -24.20 15.52
CA ALA A 269 10.20 -23.17 14.68
C ALA A 269 11.47 -22.60 15.30
N ARG A 270 12.49 -22.35 14.48
CA ARG A 270 13.70 -21.61 14.88
C ARG A 270 13.59 -20.12 14.54
N THR A 271 12.86 -19.81 13.48
CA THR A 271 12.57 -18.43 13.10
C THR A 271 11.09 -18.27 12.78
N VAL A 272 10.55 -17.11 13.09
CA VAL A 272 9.17 -16.74 12.77
C VAL A 272 9.17 -15.35 12.14
N VAL A 273 8.54 -15.25 10.96
CA VAL A 273 8.20 -13.96 10.33
C VAL A 273 6.72 -13.70 10.56
N VAL A 274 6.39 -12.68 11.34
CA VAL A 274 5.00 -12.23 11.55
C VAL A 274 4.67 -11.20 10.48
N ALA A 275 3.80 -11.58 9.55
CA ALA A 275 3.39 -10.78 8.39
C ALA A 275 1.90 -10.42 8.40
N CYS A 276 1.23 -10.53 9.55
CA CYS A 276 -0.12 -10.02 9.79
C CYS A 276 -0.08 -8.61 10.40
N ASP A 277 -1.26 -8.07 10.77
CA ASP A 277 -1.34 -6.78 11.46
C ASP A 277 -0.53 -6.78 12.76
N LEU A 278 0.52 -5.97 12.81
CA LEU A 278 1.49 -6.00 13.90
C LEU A 278 0.91 -5.50 15.23
N VAL A 279 -0.03 -4.55 15.19
CA VAL A 279 -0.68 -4.04 16.41
C VAL A 279 -1.53 -5.14 17.04
N ASN A 280 -2.32 -5.83 16.23
CA ASN A 280 -3.13 -6.96 16.67
C ASN A 280 -2.25 -8.16 17.09
N ALA A 281 -1.13 -8.40 16.41
CA ALA A 281 -0.17 -9.41 16.80
C ALA A 281 0.40 -9.16 18.21
N HIS A 282 0.72 -7.92 18.55
CA HIS A 282 1.18 -7.55 19.89
C HIS A 282 0.09 -7.70 20.96
N ALA A 283 -1.20 -7.61 20.57
CA ALA A 283 -2.31 -7.79 21.53
C ALA A 283 -2.52 -9.24 21.97
N GLY A 284 -2.18 -10.24 21.14
CA GLY A 284 -2.51 -11.64 21.46
C GLY A 284 -1.50 -12.70 21.03
N LEU A 285 -0.85 -12.52 19.89
CA LEU A 285 0.03 -13.52 19.26
C LEU A 285 1.44 -13.54 19.86
N LEU A 286 1.98 -12.36 20.18
CA LEU A 286 3.38 -12.16 20.54
C LEU A 286 3.62 -12.20 22.05
N PRO A 287 4.79 -12.70 22.50
CA PRO A 287 5.17 -12.60 23.91
C PRO A 287 5.42 -11.15 24.33
N LYS A 288 5.18 -10.82 25.59
CA LYS A 288 5.39 -9.47 26.14
C LYS A 288 6.80 -8.91 25.89
N ALA A 289 7.81 -9.78 25.85
CA ALA A 289 9.20 -9.41 25.57
C ALA A 289 9.41 -8.85 24.15
N ALA A 290 8.50 -9.12 23.20
CA ALA A 290 8.53 -8.56 21.85
C ALA A 290 8.07 -7.10 21.78
N ALA A 291 7.60 -6.51 22.88
CA ALA A 291 7.02 -5.17 22.90
C ALA A 291 7.96 -4.11 22.26
N ASP A 292 7.42 -3.38 21.30
CA ASP A 292 8.09 -2.24 20.68
C ASP A 292 7.54 -0.93 21.27
N TRP A 293 8.43 -0.08 21.78
CA TRP A 293 8.07 1.21 22.34
C TRP A 293 7.37 2.13 21.32
N ARG A 294 7.62 1.93 20.01
CA ARG A 294 7.02 2.67 18.91
C ARG A 294 5.51 2.42 18.79
N LEU A 295 5.03 1.29 19.32
CA LEU A 295 3.62 0.92 19.36
C LEU A 295 2.90 1.34 20.65
N ARG A 296 3.56 2.08 21.57
CA ARG A 296 2.90 2.53 22.81
C ARG A 296 1.80 3.56 22.58
N ARG A 297 1.93 4.39 21.55
CA ARG A 297 0.95 5.43 21.16
C ARG A 297 0.81 5.45 19.65
N PRO A 298 0.27 4.41 19.04
CA PRO A 298 0.16 4.30 17.60
C PRO A 298 -0.78 5.38 17.05
N ARG A 299 -0.41 5.97 15.94
CA ARG A 299 -1.26 6.88 15.18
C ARG A 299 -1.61 6.20 13.86
N PHE A 300 -2.90 6.01 13.65
CA PHE A 300 -3.41 5.30 12.48
C PHE A 300 -3.74 6.26 11.35
N SER A 301 -3.57 5.78 10.13
CA SER A 301 -4.05 6.43 8.93
C SER A 301 -5.58 6.60 8.98
N PRO A 302 -6.15 7.58 8.28
CA PRO A 302 -7.56 7.51 7.93
C PRO A 302 -7.90 6.16 7.30
N SER A 303 -9.17 5.79 7.34
CA SER A 303 -9.69 4.62 6.66
C SER A 303 -10.29 4.98 5.30
N CYS A 304 -11.07 4.10 4.73
CA CYS A 304 -11.88 4.36 3.56
C CYS A 304 -13.21 3.58 3.62
N VAL A 305 -14.21 4.12 2.93
CA VAL A 305 -15.37 3.37 2.49
C VAL A 305 -15.10 2.97 1.03
N VAL A 306 -15.30 1.68 0.74
CA VAL A 306 -15.17 1.13 -0.61
C VAL A 306 -16.49 0.50 -1.01
N LEU A 307 -16.98 0.88 -2.18
CA LEU A 307 -18.13 0.28 -2.82
C LEU A 307 -17.66 -0.58 -3.99
N HIS A 308 -17.99 -1.86 -3.96
CA HIS A 308 -17.81 -2.78 -5.08
C HIS A 308 -19.18 -2.97 -5.72
N ILE A 309 -19.36 -2.50 -6.95
CA ILE A 309 -20.66 -2.41 -7.62
C ILE A 309 -20.62 -3.25 -8.89
N GLY A 310 -21.56 -4.19 -8.99
CA GLY A 310 -21.79 -4.96 -10.22
C GLY A 310 -22.61 -4.14 -11.22
N LEU A 311 -22.18 -4.11 -12.48
CA LEU A 311 -22.82 -3.36 -13.55
C LEU A 311 -23.57 -4.33 -14.48
N GLU A 312 -24.79 -3.96 -14.88
CA GLU A 312 -25.56 -4.72 -15.90
C GLU A 312 -25.09 -4.42 -17.33
N ARG A 313 -24.57 -3.22 -17.53
CA ARG A 313 -24.07 -2.76 -18.83
C ARG A 313 -22.68 -2.15 -18.67
N PRO A 314 -21.75 -2.46 -19.58
CA PRO A 314 -20.45 -1.87 -19.56
C PRO A 314 -20.49 -0.33 -19.63
N LEU A 315 -19.68 0.32 -18.79
CA LEU A 315 -19.43 1.74 -18.93
C LEU A 315 -18.39 1.94 -20.02
N THR A 316 -18.67 2.81 -21.00
CA THR A 316 -17.77 3.12 -22.09
C THR A 316 -17.01 4.41 -21.84
N GLY A 317 -15.78 4.52 -22.37
CA GLY A 317 -14.97 5.75 -22.31
C GLY A 317 -14.35 6.01 -20.93
N GLN A 318 -14.48 5.09 -19.97
CA GLN A 318 -13.85 5.21 -18.65
C GLN A 318 -12.37 4.84 -18.71
N ALA A 319 -11.55 5.57 -17.96
CA ALA A 319 -10.19 5.13 -17.66
C ALA A 319 -10.21 4.02 -16.59
N HIS A 320 -9.13 3.23 -16.52
CA HIS A 320 -9.01 2.22 -15.47
C HIS A 320 -9.11 2.84 -14.07
N HIS A 321 -8.44 3.97 -13.87
CA HIS A 321 -8.55 4.78 -12.66
C HIS A 321 -9.01 6.19 -13.01
N THR A 322 -10.07 6.64 -12.36
CA THR A 322 -10.56 8.02 -12.44
C THR A 322 -10.62 8.63 -11.05
N LEU A 323 -9.90 9.72 -10.82
CA LEU A 323 -9.95 10.47 -9.57
C LEU A 323 -10.79 11.72 -9.77
N HIS A 324 -11.90 11.83 -9.06
CA HIS A 324 -12.75 13.00 -9.03
C HIS A 324 -12.34 13.88 -7.85
N PHE A 325 -11.87 15.08 -8.12
CA PHE A 325 -11.54 16.06 -7.09
C PHE A 325 -12.76 16.90 -6.71
N GLY A 326 -13.01 17.01 -5.40
CA GLY A 326 -13.97 17.99 -4.86
C GLY A 326 -13.43 19.42 -5.00
N LYS A 327 -14.29 20.42 -4.77
CA LYS A 327 -13.93 21.84 -4.83
C LYS A 327 -12.97 22.26 -3.71
N GLN A 328 -13.17 21.70 -2.52
CA GLN A 328 -12.54 22.16 -1.27
C GLN A 328 -11.37 21.26 -0.85
N TRP A 329 -10.26 21.27 -1.61
CA TRP A 329 -9.11 20.37 -1.38
C TRP A 329 -8.54 20.42 0.04
N ALA A 330 -8.37 21.62 0.61
CA ALA A 330 -7.76 21.76 1.93
C ALA A 330 -8.66 21.29 3.09
N SER A 331 -10.00 21.47 2.98
CA SER A 331 -10.96 21.10 4.01
C SER A 331 -11.13 19.59 4.16
N ILE A 332 -10.92 18.83 3.09
CA ILE A 332 -10.90 17.36 3.08
C ILE A 332 -9.96 16.83 4.17
N PHE A 333 -8.72 17.29 4.14
CA PHE A 333 -7.70 16.83 5.06
C PHE A 333 -7.95 17.29 6.49
N THR A 334 -8.45 18.53 6.67
CA THR A 334 -8.80 19.04 7.99
C THR A 334 -9.92 18.21 8.65
N ALA A 335 -10.90 17.77 7.85
CA ALA A 335 -11.97 16.90 8.33
C ALA A 335 -11.43 15.51 8.72
N LEU A 336 -10.67 14.85 7.83
CA LEU A 336 -10.10 13.52 8.09
C LEU A 336 -9.14 13.53 9.30
N GLU A 337 -8.32 14.57 9.46
CA GLU A 337 -7.43 14.74 10.61
C GLU A 337 -8.18 14.95 11.93
N ALA A 338 -9.38 15.52 11.85
CA ALA A 338 -10.30 15.66 12.99
C ALA A 338 -11.19 14.43 13.21
N GLY A 339 -10.94 13.33 12.50
CA GLY A 339 -11.73 12.11 12.59
C GLY A 339 -13.16 12.25 12.07
N ARG A 340 -13.39 13.11 11.09
CA ARG A 340 -14.69 13.41 10.46
C ARG A 340 -14.66 13.15 8.96
N PRO A 341 -15.83 12.83 8.34
CA PRO A 341 -15.94 12.68 6.90
C PRO A 341 -15.57 13.94 6.13
N GLN A 342 -15.17 13.76 4.88
CA GLN A 342 -14.92 14.86 3.95
C GLN A 342 -16.22 15.64 3.68
N PRO A 343 -16.21 16.98 3.75
CA PRO A 343 -17.40 17.80 3.45
C PRO A 343 -17.73 17.83 1.95
N ASP A 344 -16.70 17.74 1.08
CA ASP A 344 -16.80 17.71 -0.38
C ASP A 344 -15.81 16.68 -0.88
N PRO A 345 -16.23 15.39 -0.98
CA PRO A 345 -15.31 14.28 -1.13
C PRO A 345 -14.60 14.25 -2.49
N SER A 346 -13.29 13.97 -2.44
CA SER A 346 -12.57 13.43 -3.58
C SER A 346 -12.64 11.91 -3.52
N ILE A 347 -12.99 11.28 -4.64
CA ILE A 347 -13.19 9.84 -4.74
C ILE A 347 -12.35 9.25 -5.86
N LEU A 348 -11.87 8.04 -5.64
CA LEU A 348 -11.21 7.23 -6.67
C LEU A 348 -12.20 6.19 -7.19
N VAL A 349 -12.41 6.19 -8.49
CA VAL A 349 -13.20 5.20 -9.20
C VAL A 349 -12.26 4.31 -10.01
N THR A 350 -12.30 3.01 -9.76
CA THR A 350 -11.53 2.00 -10.49
C THR A 350 -12.49 1.14 -11.28
N HIS A 351 -12.24 0.98 -12.57
CA HIS A 351 -13.01 0.21 -13.53
C HIS A 351 -12.13 -0.87 -14.17
N PRO A 352 -11.85 -1.97 -13.42
CA PRO A 352 -10.90 -2.98 -13.85
C PRO A 352 -11.43 -3.89 -14.97
N THR A 353 -12.74 -4.15 -14.96
CA THR A 353 -13.46 -4.95 -15.94
C THR A 353 -14.73 -4.21 -16.41
N PRO A 354 -15.27 -4.51 -17.58
CA PRO A 354 -16.45 -3.82 -18.11
C PRO A 354 -17.70 -3.89 -17.23
N ASP A 355 -17.79 -4.90 -16.37
CA ASP A 355 -18.95 -5.23 -15.56
C ASP A 355 -18.79 -4.91 -14.07
N THR A 356 -17.67 -4.30 -13.66
CA THR A 356 -17.41 -3.97 -12.26
C THR A 356 -16.92 -2.54 -12.07
N LEU A 357 -17.32 -1.95 -10.96
CA LEU A 357 -16.85 -0.65 -10.52
C LEU A 357 -16.46 -0.72 -9.04
N THR A 358 -15.30 -0.24 -8.73
CA THR A 358 -14.83 -0.10 -7.34
C THR A 358 -14.63 1.39 -7.04
N VAL A 359 -15.30 1.89 -6.01
CA VAL A 359 -15.27 3.30 -5.63
C VAL A 359 -14.71 3.42 -4.23
N LEU A 360 -13.66 4.20 -4.07
CA LEU A 360 -13.03 4.47 -2.79
C LEU A 360 -13.21 5.93 -2.39
N GLU A 361 -13.80 6.14 -1.23
CA GLU A 361 -13.85 7.42 -0.54
C GLU A 361 -13.01 7.35 0.75
N PRO A 362 -12.00 8.22 0.95
CA PRO A 362 -11.30 8.34 2.23
C PRO A 362 -12.27 8.70 3.36
N ALA A 363 -12.18 7.97 4.46
CA ALA A 363 -13.08 8.07 5.60
C ALA A 363 -12.32 8.12 6.93
N PRO A 364 -12.90 8.60 8.02
CA PRO A 364 -12.35 8.40 9.36
C PRO A 364 -12.19 6.90 9.65
N ASN A 365 -11.19 6.55 10.45
CA ASN A 365 -11.08 5.20 11.02
C ASN A 365 -11.99 5.05 12.25
N LEU A 366 -11.97 3.91 12.94
CA LEU A 366 -12.81 3.65 14.11
C LEU A 366 -12.52 4.52 15.34
N LEU A 367 -11.45 5.32 15.33
CA LEU A 367 -11.17 6.31 16.37
C LEU A 367 -11.87 7.65 16.09
N GLY A 368 -12.40 7.83 14.87
CA GLY A 368 -13.24 8.97 14.47
C GLY A 368 -14.71 8.58 14.44
N HIS A 369 -15.53 9.37 13.75
CA HIS A 369 -16.98 9.19 13.67
C HIS A 369 -17.55 9.68 12.34
N GLY A 370 -18.83 9.35 12.08
CA GLY A 370 -19.59 9.86 10.93
C GLY A 370 -19.27 9.18 9.59
N TRP A 371 -18.64 8.03 9.62
CA TRP A 371 -18.42 7.20 8.41
C TRP A 371 -19.65 6.35 8.07
N GLU A 372 -20.61 6.22 9.00
CA GLU A 372 -21.93 5.65 8.73
C GLU A 372 -22.67 6.54 7.71
N GLY A 373 -23.32 5.92 6.73
CA GLY A 373 -24.02 6.64 5.66
C GLY A 373 -23.13 7.21 4.55
N LEU A 374 -21.79 7.09 4.65
CA LEU A 374 -20.89 7.48 3.56
C LEU A 374 -21.17 6.72 2.26
N ALA A 375 -21.51 5.44 2.35
CA ALA A 375 -21.83 4.61 1.19
C ALA A 375 -22.95 5.21 0.34
N ASP A 376 -24.05 5.64 0.98
CA ASP A 376 -25.20 6.22 0.27
C ASP A 376 -24.86 7.60 -0.30
N ARG A 377 -24.08 8.41 0.43
CA ARG A 377 -23.59 9.71 -0.09
C ARG A 377 -22.69 9.52 -1.30
N THR A 378 -21.81 8.51 -1.27
CA THR A 378 -20.91 8.19 -2.38
C THR A 378 -21.71 7.75 -3.60
N LEU A 379 -22.78 6.95 -3.43
CA LEU A 379 -23.69 6.57 -4.52
C LEU A 379 -24.39 7.78 -5.13
N ALA A 380 -24.96 8.66 -4.31
CA ALA A 380 -25.56 9.90 -4.78
C ALA A 380 -24.54 10.77 -5.55
N ARG A 381 -23.34 10.87 -5.04
CA ARG A 381 -22.23 11.58 -5.72
C ARG A 381 -21.89 10.98 -7.08
N LEU A 382 -21.90 9.65 -7.22
CA LEU A 382 -21.64 8.99 -8.51
C LEU A 382 -22.73 9.32 -9.53
N THR A 383 -23.99 9.41 -9.11
CA THR A 383 -25.08 9.86 -9.97
C THR A 383 -24.82 11.29 -10.49
N ASP A 384 -24.46 12.22 -9.60
CA ASP A 384 -24.10 13.60 -9.97
C ASP A 384 -22.89 13.68 -10.92
N LEU A 385 -21.97 12.73 -10.80
CA LEU A 385 -20.77 12.62 -11.65
C LEU A 385 -21.03 11.90 -12.99
N GLY A 386 -22.28 11.51 -13.27
CA GLY A 386 -22.69 10.96 -14.56
C GLY A 386 -22.52 9.44 -14.71
N TYR A 387 -22.29 8.70 -13.60
CA TYR A 387 -22.26 7.22 -13.63
C TYR A 387 -23.64 6.58 -13.69
N GLY A 388 -24.72 7.39 -13.69
CA GLY A 388 -26.11 6.93 -13.66
C GLY A 388 -26.57 6.55 -12.24
N ASP A 389 -27.81 6.09 -12.13
CA ASP A 389 -28.35 5.61 -10.85
C ASP A 389 -27.83 4.20 -10.55
N LEU A 390 -26.95 4.11 -9.57
CA LEU A 390 -26.35 2.87 -9.08
C LEU A 390 -27.00 2.37 -7.78
N SER A 391 -28.06 3.02 -7.27
CA SER A 391 -28.68 2.73 -5.97
C SER A 391 -29.26 1.32 -5.88
N THR A 392 -29.78 0.80 -6.99
CA THR A 392 -30.39 -0.54 -7.09
C THR A 392 -29.41 -1.64 -7.50
N ARG A 393 -28.17 -1.29 -7.80
CA ARG A 393 -27.17 -2.26 -8.27
C ARG A 393 -26.67 -3.14 -7.12
N PRO A 394 -26.36 -4.44 -7.41
CA PRO A 394 -25.74 -5.31 -6.44
C PRO A 394 -24.39 -4.72 -6.02
N ARG A 395 -24.16 -4.63 -4.71
CA ARG A 395 -22.92 -4.06 -4.19
C ARG A 395 -22.48 -4.69 -2.88
N LEU A 396 -21.16 -4.68 -2.67
CA LEU A 396 -20.53 -4.91 -1.37
C LEU A 396 -19.98 -3.59 -0.83
N THR A 397 -20.19 -3.34 0.44
CA THR A 397 -19.66 -2.16 1.12
C THR A 397 -18.60 -2.57 2.12
N TRP A 398 -17.43 -2.00 1.98
CA TRP A 398 -16.33 -2.13 2.93
C TRP A 398 -16.16 -0.79 3.66
N ASP A 399 -16.43 -0.79 4.94
CA ASP A 399 -16.32 0.35 5.83
C ASP A 399 -15.29 0.08 6.95
N PRO A 400 -15.02 1.02 7.86
CA PRO A 400 -14.07 0.81 8.94
C PRO A 400 -14.38 -0.39 9.84
N ARG A 401 -15.64 -0.77 10.04
CA ARG A 401 -16.01 -1.98 10.80
C ARG A 401 -15.63 -3.24 10.03
N ARG A 402 -15.91 -3.26 8.74
CA ARG A 402 -15.53 -4.39 7.88
C ARG A 402 -14.02 -4.54 7.85
N TRP A 403 -13.25 -3.45 7.69
CA TRP A 403 -11.80 -3.49 7.75
C TRP A 403 -11.29 -4.05 9.08
N ALA A 404 -11.90 -3.67 10.22
CA ALA A 404 -11.54 -4.24 11.53
C ALA A 404 -11.86 -5.73 11.62
N ALA A 405 -13.01 -6.18 11.09
CA ALA A 405 -13.40 -7.60 11.05
C ALA A 405 -12.42 -8.43 10.20
N GLU A 406 -11.83 -7.83 9.16
CA GLU A 406 -10.76 -8.44 8.35
C GLU A 406 -9.38 -8.42 9.04
N GLY A 407 -9.30 -7.92 10.28
CA GLY A 407 -8.09 -7.94 11.09
C GLY A 407 -7.23 -6.67 10.99
N HIS A 408 -7.74 -5.57 10.47
CA HIS A 408 -7.01 -4.30 10.39
C HIS A 408 -7.22 -3.44 11.64
N SER A 409 -6.14 -3.14 12.34
CA SER A 409 -6.15 -2.29 13.53
C SER A 409 -6.80 -0.93 13.25
N ALA A 410 -7.61 -0.46 14.18
CA ALA A 410 -8.39 0.78 14.07
C ALA A 410 -9.32 0.85 12.84
N GLY A 411 -9.60 -0.28 12.18
CA GLY A 411 -10.45 -0.35 10.99
C GLY A 411 -9.90 0.41 9.79
N THR A 412 -8.57 0.42 9.61
CA THR A 412 -7.94 1.04 8.44
C THR A 412 -7.01 0.08 7.70
N PRO A 413 -7.18 -0.10 6.37
CA PRO A 413 -6.29 -0.92 5.56
C PRO A 413 -4.95 -0.22 5.24
N PHE A 414 -4.74 1.01 5.73
CA PHE A 414 -3.55 1.83 5.50
C PHE A 414 -2.58 1.85 6.70
N ALA A 415 -2.82 1.04 7.73
CA ALA A 415 -1.95 0.85 8.89
C ALA A 415 -1.67 2.15 9.69
N LEU A 416 -0.47 2.21 10.30
CA LEU A 416 0.03 3.43 10.95
C LEU A 416 0.32 4.51 9.90
N ASP A 417 0.00 5.76 10.22
CA ASP A 417 0.37 6.88 9.35
C ASP A 417 1.90 7.07 9.27
N HIS A 418 2.36 7.80 8.27
CA HIS A 418 3.77 8.05 8.01
C HIS A 418 4.23 9.43 8.48
N ARG A 419 3.66 9.94 9.59
CA ARG A 419 4.21 11.15 10.21
C ARG A 419 5.66 10.96 10.59
N PHE A 420 6.41 12.05 10.77
CA PHE A 420 7.83 12.00 11.08
C PHE A 420 8.18 11.01 12.20
N THR A 421 7.38 10.98 13.27
CA THR A 421 7.59 10.08 14.43
C THR A 421 7.22 8.61 14.17
N GLN A 422 6.72 8.28 12.99
CA GLN A 422 6.32 6.93 12.56
C GLN A 422 6.83 6.58 11.16
N THR A 423 7.92 7.20 10.71
CA THR A 423 8.52 6.93 9.40
C THR A 423 9.97 6.46 9.54
N ALA A 424 10.49 5.80 8.52
CA ALA A 424 11.84 5.24 8.47
C ALA A 424 12.19 4.43 9.74
N TRP A 425 13.25 4.80 10.45
CA TRP A 425 13.69 4.12 11.69
C TRP A 425 12.79 4.35 12.91
N LEU A 426 11.89 5.33 12.85
CA LEU A 426 10.87 5.57 13.89
C LEU A 426 9.61 4.72 13.68
N ARG A 427 9.48 4.03 12.52
CA ARG A 427 8.45 3.04 12.29
C ARG A 427 8.75 1.76 13.08
N PRO A 428 7.75 0.94 13.48
CA PRO A 428 8.01 -0.30 14.21
C PRO A 428 9.10 -1.14 13.56
N SER A 429 9.93 -1.74 14.41
CA SER A 429 11.09 -2.50 13.96
C SER A 429 10.67 -3.75 13.18
N GLY A 430 11.42 -4.10 12.15
CA GLY A 430 11.29 -5.39 11.43
C GLY A 430 11.89 -6.59 12.18
N VAL A 431 12.32 -6.41 13.44
CA VAL A 431 12.92 -7.46 14.27
C VAL A 431 12.64 -7.23 15.75
N ALA A 432 12.35 -8.29 16.48
CA ALA A 432 12.24 -8.26 17.93
C ALA A 432 13.64 -8.41 18.55
N ARG A 433 14.29 -7.29 18.88
CA ARG A 433 15.68 -7.26 19.33
C ARG A 433 16.00 -8.15 20.56
N ARG A 434 14.99 -8.46 21.39
CA ARG A 434 15.14 -9.25 22.61
C ARG A 434 14.80 -10.72 22.41
N ILE A 435 14.37 -11.13 21.22
CA ILE A 435 13.92 -12.49 20.93
C ILE A 435 14.60 -12.92 19.63
N PRO A 436 15.72 -13.65 19.72
CA PRO A 436 16.35 -14.23 18.53
C PRO A 436 15.34 -15.04 17.70
N GLY A 437 15.44 -14.92 16.38
CA GLY A 437 14.58 -15.63 15.43
C GLY A 437 13.18 -15.02 15.23
N LEU A 438 12.79 -13.92 15.91
CA LEU A 438 11.49 -13.28 15.71
C LEU A 438 11.61 -12.03 14.84
N HIS A 439 10.96 -12.07 13.67
CA HIS A 439 11.00 -11.02 12.64
C HIS A 439 9.59 -10.53 12.31
N PHE A 440 9.50 -9.30 11.78
CA PHE A 440 8.26 -8.65 11.39
C PHE A 440 8.36 -8.13 9.96
N ALA A 441 7.27 -8.29 9.19
CA ALA A 441 7.12 -7.75 7.85
C ALA A 441 5.70 -7.21 7.63
N GLY A 442 5.51 -6.35 6.65
CA GLY A 442 4.21 -5.80 6.30
C GLY A 442 4.10 -4.31 6.50
N MET A 443 2.88 -3.80 6.33
CA MET A 443 2.60 -2.37 6.24
C MET A 443 2.92 -1.55 7.51
N HIS A 444 3.02 -2.20 8.67
CA HIS A 444 3.38 -1.53 9.93
C HIS A 444 4.89 -1.34 10.10
N THR A 445 5.72 -2.11 9.41
CA THR A 445 7.19 -1.99 9.45
C THR A 445 7.71 -1.09 8.32
N ALA A 446 8.96 -0.70 8.37
CA ALA A 446 9.61 -0.01 7.25
C ALA A 446 9.75 -0.97 6.03
N PRO A 447 9.60 -0.46 4.79
CA PRO A 447 9.40 0.94 4.41
C PRO A 447 7.97 1.48 4.59
N GLY A 448 6.94 0.63 4.73
CA GLY A 448 5.60 1.05 5.08
C GLY A 448 4.48 0.45 4.23
N VAL A 449 3.39 1.21 4.05
CA VAL A 449 2.19 0.79 3.33
C VAL A 449 2.37 0.89 1.82
N GLY A 450 1.72 0.00 1.07
CA GLY A 450 1.72 -0.08 -0.40
C GLY A 450 2.27 -1.41 -0.90
N VAL A 451 1.91 -1.79 -2.14
CA VAL A 451 2.33 -3.09 -2.71
C VAL A 451 3.85 -3.23 -2.74
N PRO A 452 4.64 -2.32 -3.36
CA PRO A 452 6.09 -2.46 -3.36
C PRO A 452 6.70 -2.40 -1.95
N PRO A 453 6.33 -1.46 -1.06
CA PRO A 453 6.87 -1.40 0.29
C PRO A 453 6.66 -2.67 1.10
N VAL A 454 5.49 -3.30 1.05
CA VAL A 454 5.25 -4.53 1.83
C VAL A 454 6.03 -5.72 1.26
N LEU A 455 6.19 -5.82 -0.06
CA LEU A 455 7.04 -6.83 -0.70
C LEU A 455 8.51 -6.67 -0.27
N ILE A 456 9.04 -5.44 -0.28
CA ILE A 456 10.38 -5.12 0.20
C ILE A 456 10.53 -5.50 1.68
N SER A 457 9.53 -5.22 2.53
CA SER A 457 9.60 -5.57 3.95
C SER A 457 9.74 -7.08 4.18
N GLY A 458 9.05 -7.90 3.37
CA GLY A 458 9.17 -9.36 3.38
C GLY A 458 10.57 -9.83 2.97
N ARG A 459 11.10 -9.30 1.87
CA ARG A 459 12.47 -9.55 1.43
C ARG A 459 13.49 -9.19 2.51
N LEU A 460 13.38 -8.01 3.12
CA LEU A 460 14.27 -7.58 4.19
C LEU A 460 14.21 -8.49 5.42
N ALA A 461 13.04 -9.02 5.77
CA ALA A 461 12.92 -10.00 6.85
C ALA A 461 13.66 -11.30 6.51
N ALA A 462 13.50 -11.82 5.29
CA ALA A 462 14.21 -13.01 4.82
C ALA A 462 15.73 -12.78 4.81
N LEU A 463 16.22 -11.66 4.29
CA LEU A 463 17.65 -11.36 4.26
C LEU A 463 18.28 -11.31 5.66
N ARG A 464 17.58 -10.75 6.67
CA ARG A 464 18.06 -10.75 8.06
C ARG A 464 18.19 -12.17 8.61
N ILE A 465 17.25 -13.06 8.30
CA ILE A 465 17.29 -14.46 8.72
C ILE A 465 18.48 -15.19 8.06
N LEU A 466 18.67 -14.99 6.77
CA LEU A 466 19.75 -15.62 6.01
C LEU A 466 21.15 -15.14 6.45
N GLU A 467 21.29 -13.86 6.78
CA GLU A 467 22.54 -13.31 7.29
C GLU A 467 22.88 -13.77 8.71
N ALA A 468 21.86 -13.93 9.58
CA ALA A 468 22.06 -14.44 10.94
C ALA A 468 22.41 -15.94 10.97
N ALA A 469 22.18 -16.66 9.87
CA ALA A 469 22.51 -18.08 9.72
C ALA A 469 23.91 -18.35 9.15
N ARG A 470 24.59 -17.32 8.66
CA ARG A 470 26.01 -17.37 8.21
C ARG A 470 26.96 -17.14 9.37
#